data_f3fa65cc022decf622805a5b2a5f6e30
#
_entry.id   f3fa65cc022decf622805a5b2a5f6e30
#
_cell.length_a   1.000
_cell.length_b   1.000
_cell.length_c   1.000
_cell.angle_alpha   90.00
_cell.angle_beta   90.00
_cell.angle_gamma   90.00
#
_symmetry.space_group_name_H-M   'P 1'
#
loop_
_entity.id
_entity.type
_entity.pdbx_description
1 polymer ?
#
loop_
_entity_poly.entity_id
_entity_poly.type
_entity_poly.pdbx_seq_one_letter_code
_entity_poly.pdbx_strand_id
1 'polypeptide(L)' 'MKGLVFREFIDMVEDQFSLQMVDDIIEASTLASGGAYTSVGTYPHDEMMQLVHQLSIRSA' A
#
# COMPACT_ATOMS: atom_id res chain seq x y z
N MET A 1 -0.46 -8.97 -8.95
CA MET A 1 -1.74 -8.25 -8.80
C MET A 1 -1.72 -6.98 -9.62
N LYS A 2 -2.87 -6.56 -10.12
CA LYS A 2 -2.98 -5.33 -10.88
C LYS A 2 -2.77 -4.11 -10.00
N GLY A 3 -2.11 -3.10 -10.55
CA GLY A 3 -1.86 -1.86 -9.84
C GLY A 3 -3.13 -1.13 -9.42
N LEU A 4 -4.23 -1.33 -10.14
CA LEU A 4 -5.53 -0.76 -9.76
C LEU A 4 -5.93 -1.19 -8.34
N VAL A 5 -5.68 -2.46 -7.98
CA VAL A 5 -6.00 -2.98 -6.65
C VAL A 5 -5.17 -2.26 -5.59
N PHE A 6 -3.88 -2.04 -5.88
CA PHE A 6 -2.99 -1.30 -4.96
C PHE A 6 -3.46 0.16 -4.80
N ARG A 7 -3.85 0.80 -5.89
CA ARG A 7 -4.32 2.18 -5.82
C ARG A 7 -5.61 2.29 -5.03
N GLU A 8 -6.54 1.35 -5.20
CA GLU A 8 -7.78 1.34 -4.43
C GLU A 8 -7.51 1.10 -2.95
N PHE A 9 -6.55 0.22 -2.63
CA PHE A 9 -6.14 -0.01 -1.24
C PHE A 9 -5.57 1.28 -0.63
N ILE A 10 -4.67 1.95 -1.34
CA ILE A 10 -4.05 3.18 -0.86
C ILE A 10 -5.09 4.29 -0.68
N ASP A 11 -6.01 4.42 -1.62
CA ASP A 11 -7.10 5.40 -1.52
C ASP A 11 -7.97 5.13 -0.29
N MET A 12 -8.25 3.86 -0.02
CA MET A 12 -9.02 3.46 1.16
C MET A 12 -8.28 3.84 2.44
N VAL A 13 -6.98 3.56 2.50
CA VAL A 13 -6.17 3.89 3.69
C VAL A 13 -6.15 5.40 3.90
N GLU A 14 -5.98 6.18 2.84
CA GLU A 14 -5.99 7.64 2.94
C GLU A 14 -7.34 8.15 3.46
N ASP A 15 -8.42 7.57 2.96
CA ASP A 15 -9.77 7.97 3.33
C ASP A 15 -10.13 7.58 4.77
N GLN A 16 -9.78 6.35 5.17
CA GLN A 16 -10.13 5.82 6.49
C GLN A 16 -9.17 6.25 7.59
N PHE A 17 -7.94 6.57 7.26
CA PHE A 17 -6.92 6.96 8.23
C PHE A 17 -6.37 8.34 7.91
N SER A 18 -5.35 8.41 7.04
CA SER A 18 -4.76 9.67 6.61
C SER A 18 -3.70 9.43 5.55
N LEU A 19 -3.29 10.50 4.88
CA LEU A 19 -2.16 10.44 3.96
C LEU A 19 -0.87 10.08 4.70
N GLN A 20 -0.73 10.53 5.94
CA GLN A 20 0.43 10.19 6.77
C GLN A 20 0.52 8.69 6.99
N MET A 21 -0.62 8.03 7.22
CA MET A 21 -0.64 6.57 7.37
C MET A 21 -0.16 5.88 6.09
N VAL A 22 -0.56 6.38 4.92
CA VAL A 22 -0.11 5.84 3.63
C VAL A 22 1.41 5.92 3.54
N ASP A 23 1.97 7.10 3.84
CA ASP A 23 3.42 7.29 3.80
C ASP A 23 4.14 6.36 4.77
N ASP A 24 3.59 6.22 5.98
CA ASP A 24 4.19 5.37 7.02
C ASP A 24 4.25 3.91 6.61
N ILE A 25 3.17 3.37 6.06
CA ILE A 25 3.14 1.96 5.68
C ILE A 25 4.04 1.69 4.46
N ILE A 26 4.13 2.64 3.54
CA ILE A 26 5.01 2.51 2.38
C ILE A 26 6.47 2.54 2.81
N GLU A 27 6.84 3.46 3.66
CA GLU A 27 8.22 3.57 4.15
C GLU A 27 8.65 2.37 4.98
N ALA A 28 7.73 1.78 5.74
CA ALA A 28 8.01 0.62 6.59
C ALA A 28 8.09 -0.68 5.78
N SER A 29 7.64 -0.68 4.54
CA SER A 29 7.64 -1.87 3.69
C SER A 29 8.85 -1.87 2.76
N THR A 30 9.28 -3.08 2.36
CA THR A 30 10.34 -3.23 1.36
C THR A 30 9.68 -3.49 0.01
N LEU A 31 9.45 -2.43 -0.74
CA LEU A 31 8.71 -2.49 -2.00
C LEU A 31 9.65 -2.27 -3.19
N ALA A 32 9.68 -3.22 -4.10
CA ALA A 32 10.49 -3.11 -5.32
C ALA A 32 10.03 -1.92 -6.17
N SER A 33 8.74 -1.62 -6.16
CA SER A 33 8.18 -0.49 -6.90
C SER A 33 8.40 0.86 -6.21
N GLY A 34 8.86 0.85 -4.96
CA GLY A 34 9.00 2.07 -4.17
C GLY A 34 7.66 2.69 -3.76
N GLY A 35 6.57 1.94 -3.89
CA GLY A 35 5.23 2.43 -3.57
C GLY A 35 4.56 3.20 -4.70
N ALA A 36 5.21 3.32 -5.85
CA ALA A 36 4.66 4.03 -7.01
C ALA A 36 3.90 3.04 -7.90
N TYR A 37 2.59 2.97 -7.73
CA TYR A 37 1.74 2.05 -8.46
C TYR A 37 0.95 2.76 -9.55
N THR A 38 0.86 2.12 -10.73
CA THR A 38 0.01 2.59 -11.82
C THR A 38 -1.14 1.60 -11.98
N SER A 39 -2.32 2.08 -12.40
CA SER A 39 -3.48 1.21 -12.52
C SER A 39 -3.33 0.13 -13.61
N VAL A 40 -2.47 0.35 -14.59
CA VAL A 40 -2.23 -0.60 -15.68
C VAL A 40 -1.07 -1.56 -15.39
N GLY A 41 -0.26 -1.28 -14.38
CA GLY A 41 0.89 -2.11 -14.02
C GLY A 41 0.48 -3.41 -13.33
N THR A 42 1.44 -4.34 -13.21
CA THR A 42 1.25 -5.57 -12.46
C THR A 42 2.38 -5.66 -11.44
N TYR A 43 2.04 -5.97 -10.20
CA TYR A 43 2.99 -5.94 -9.08
C TYR A 43 2.91 -7.25 -8.28
N PRO A 44 4.01 -7.61 -7.57
CA PRO A 44 4.01 -8.83 -6.76
C PRO A 44 2.97 -8.78 -5.64
N HIS A 45 2.34 -9.91 -5.39
CA HIS A 45 1.34 -10.06 -4.32
C HIS A 45 1.94 -9.74 -2.94
N ASP A 46 3.22 -10.09 -2.73
CA ASP A 46 3.86 -9.86 -1.42
C ASP A 46 3.95 -8.39 -1.06
N GLU A 47 4.00 -7.49 -2.04
CA GLU A 47 3.99 -6.05 -1.74
C GLU A 47 2.67 -5.65 -1.08
N MET A 48 1.55 -6.19 -1.56
CA MET A 48 0.25 -5.95 -0.94
C MET A 48 0.23 -6.51 0.48
N MET A 49 0.77 -7.72 0.67
CA MET A 49 0.82 -8.33 1.99
C MET A 49 1.64 -7.51 2.98
N GLN A 50 2.75 -6.92 2.52
CA GLN A 50 3.55 -6.04 3.36
C GLN A 50 2.78 -4.80 3.78
N LEU A 51 2.08 -4.17 2.84
CA LEU A 51 1.28 -2.98 3.13
C LEU A 51 0.16 -3.28 4.12
N VAL A 52 -0.55 -4.38 3.91
CA VAL A 52 -1.62 -4.82 4.81
C VAL A 52 -1.06 -5.10 6.21
N HIS A 53 0.09 -5.76 6.28
CA HIS A 53 0.73 -6.08 7.55
C HIS A 53 1.10 -4.81 8.32
N GLN A 54 1.71 -3.84 7.65
CA GLN A 54 2.09 -2.58 8.28
C GLN A 54 0.88 -1.79 8.74
N LEU A 55 -0.18 -1.78 7.95
CA LEU A 55 -1.43 -1.14 8.34
C LEU A 55 -2.01 -1.80 9.58
N SER A 56 -2.00 -3.12 9.63
CA SER A 56 -2.51 -3.89 10.76
C SER A 56 -1.77 -3.53 12.06
N ILE A 57 -0.45 -3.45 11.99
CA ILE A 57 0.37 -3.10 13.15
C ILE A 57 0.03 -1.69 13.65
N ARG A 58 -0.08 -0.73 12.74
CA ARG A 58 -0.26 0.68 13.09
C ARG A 58 -1.68 1.04 13.48
N SER A 59 -2.66 0.27 13.03
CA SER A 59 -4.07 0.52 13.33
C SER A 59 -4.57 -0.22 14.57
N ALA A 60 -3.74 -1.07 15.14
CA ALA A 60 -4.11 -1.85 16.32
C ALA A 60 -4.11 -1.02 17.60
#